data_d8a7b3f741a24287af5a5de58b67479b
#
_entry.id   d8a7b3f741a24287af5a5de58b67479b
#
_cell.length_a   1.000
_cell.length_b   1.000
_cell.length_c   1.000
_cell.angle_alpha   90.00
_cell.angle_beta   90.00
_cell.angle_gamma   90.00
#
_symmetry.space_group_name_H-M   'P 1'
#
loop_
_entity.id
_entity.type
_entity.pdbx_description
1 polymer ?
#
loop_
_entity_poly.entity_id
_entity_poly.type
_entity_poly.pdbx_seq_one_letter_code
_entity_poly.pdbx_strand_id
1 'polypeptide(L)'
;MSARAGGAHRYRHGLVLGKFYPPHAGHHHLVRSALEHCAEVTVLVCAASVESIPLDARVRWMAEAHPRARVVGVVDDIPMDTGDPAIWDAHMAVFRSGLRGLPHPVDAVLTSERYGDELARRFGAAHVCVDLERTAFPVSGTAVRADPVAHWDRLSGPVRAWLARRVVVLGAESTGTTTLARALAAHYRDRGGVWADTRWVPEYGREHSAAKLDALRARWAEAQWEDVEFTSDEFPVIARRQNEREEEAARAGSPVLFCDTDSFATTVWHERYIGGRRPQVEEIADQVDHHLWLLTDHHGVPFEDDGLRDGEELRPWMTERFRAELRRTGRKFIQVTGSHEERVRTAVTAVDALLAAGWDLADPLPERQR
;
A
#
# COMPACT_ATOMS: atom_id res chain seq x y z
N MET A 1 -0.01 -19.73 -34.37
CA MET A 1 -1.08 -20.15 -33.43
C MET A 1 -0.79 -21.61 -33.04
N SER A 2 -0.13 -21.81 -31.91
CA SER A 2 0.14 -23.16 -31.36
C SER A 2 -0.71 -23.30 -30.12
N ALA A 3 -1.76 -24.10 -30.20
CA ALA A 3 -2.56 -24.51 -29.05
C ALA A 3 -1.68 -25.37 -28.16
N ARG A 4 -1.33 -24.88 -26.95
CA ARG A 4 -0.74 -25.71 -25.91
C ARG A 4 -1.80 -26.77 -25.54
N ALA A 5 -1.48 -28.02 -25.81
CA ALA A 5 -2.26 -29.17 -25.36
C ALA A 5 -2.43 -29.07 -23.83
N GLY A 6 -3.68 -29.00 -23.38
CA GLY A 6 -4.03 -29.07 -21.97
C GLY A 6 -3.69 -30.47 -21.45
N GLY A 7 -2.53 -30.61 -20.77
CA GLY A 7 -2.23 -31.80 -19.98
C GLY A 7 -3.31 -31.94 -18.89
N ALA A 8 -3.86 -33.16 -18.72
CA ALA A 8 -4.81 -33.42 -17.64
C ALA A 8 -4.14 -33.09 -16.30
N HIS A 9 -4.79 -32.27 -15.49
CA HIS A 9 -4.31 -31.97 -14.13
C HIS A 9 -4.23 -33.27 -13.32
N ARG A 10 -3.19 -33.39 -12.50
CA ARG A 10 -2.95 -34.56 -11.67
C ARG A 10 -3.99 -34.74 -10.57
N TYR A 11 -4.49 -33.59 -10.06
CA TYR A 11 -5.47 -33.53 -8.98
C TYR A 11 -6.67 -32.68 -9.40
N ARG A 12 -7.82 -32.95 -8.80
CA ARG A 12 -9.01 -32.17 -9.08
C ARG A 12 -9.04 -30.87 -8.29
N HIS A 13 -8.74 -30.92 -6.96
CA HIS A 13 -8.84 -29.78 -6.08
C HIS A 13 -7.66 -29.68 -5.11
N GLY A 14 -6.78 -28.73 -5.38
CA GLY A 14 -5.63 -28.41 -4.53
C GLY A 14 -5.97 -27.38 -3.44
N LEU A 15 -5.43 -27.60 -2.25
CA LEU A 15 -5.44 -26.66 -1.14
C LEU A 15 -4.05 -26.12 -0.89
N VAL A 16 -3.92 -24.79 -0.85
CA VAL A 16 -2.78 -24.07 -0.31
C VAL A 16 -3.27 -23.30 0.91
N LEU A 17 -2.63 -23.47 2.06
CA LEU A 17 -2.97 -22.69 3.24
C LEU A 17 -1.73 -22.04 3.85
N GLY A 18 -1.90 -20.91 4.51
CA GLY A 18 -0.84 -20.19 5.19
C GLY A 18 -1.30 -18.85 5.78
N LYS A 19 -0.42 -18.25 6.56
CA LYS A 19 -0.68 -16.92 7.15
C LYS A 19 -0.60 -15.80 6.12
N PHE A 20 0.26 -15.93 5.11
CA PHE A 20 0.53 -14.87 4.11
C PHE A 20 0.78 -13.51 4.79
N TYR A 21 1.68 -13.48 5.77
CA TYR A 21 1.92 -12.35 6.65
C TYR A 21 3.35 -11.81 6.56
N PRO A 22 3.60 -10.91 5.58
CA PRO A 22 2.82 -10.66 4.38
C PRO A 22 3.02 -11.72 3.28
N PRO A 23 2.19 -11.72 2.22
CA PRO A 23 2.47 -12.50 1.02
C PRO A 23 3.80 -12.08 0.39
N HIS A 24 4.56 -13.05 -0.12
CA HIS A 24 5.85 -12.85 -0.77
C HIS A 24 6.07 -13.84 -1.92
N ALA A 25 7.16 -13.69 -2.68
CA ALA A 25 7.44 -14.47 -3.88
C ALA A 25 7.36 -16.00 -3.68
N GLY A 26 7.78 -16.51 -2.51
CA GLY A 26 7.64 -17.94 -2.17
C GLY A 26 6.18 -18.40 -2.07
N HIS A 27 5.32 -17.61 -1.45
CA HIS A 27 3.88 -17.89 -1.41
C HIS A 27 3.25 -17.88 -2.81
N HIS A 28 3.62 -16.89 -3.63
CA HIS A 28 3.12 -16.83 -5.01
C HIS A 28 3.63 -17.99 -5.87
N HIS A 29 4.86 -18.47 -5.63
CA HIS A 29 5.38 -19.66 -6.28
C HIS A 29 4.57 -20.92 -5.91
N LEU A 30 4.28 -21.10 -4.63
CA LEU A 30 3.47 -22.22 -4.13
C LEU A 30 2.08 -22.25 -4.79
N VAL A 31 1.40 -21.11 -4.86
CA VAL A 31 0.06 -21.03 -5.50
C VAL A 31 0.13 -21.29 -7.01
N ARG A 32 1.16 -20.75 -7.71
CA ARG A 32 1.35 -21.06 -9.13
C ARG A 32 1.58 -22.55 -9.38
N SER A 33 2.41 -23.18 -8.55
CA SER A 33 2.62 -24.64 -8.61
C SER A 33 1.31 -25.40 -8.41
N ALA A 34 0.47 -24.96 -7.45
CA ALA A 34 -0.85 -25.57 -7.27
C ALA A 34 -1.74 -25.46 -8.51
N LEU A 35 -1.77 -24.30 -9.16
CA LEU A 35 -2.53 -24.05 -10.40
C LEU A 35 -2.03 -24.83 -11.61
N GLU A 36 -0.80 -25.34 -11.57
CA GLU A 36 -0.24 -26.23 -12.59
C GLU A 36 -0.61 -27.70 -12.35
N HIS A 37 -0.76 -28.11 -11.09
CA HIS A 37 -1.01 -29.50 -10.72
C HIS A 37 -2.50 -29.83 -10.55
N CYS A 38 -3.34 -28.84 -10.25
CA CYS A 38 -4.72 -29.01 -9.87
C CYS A 38 -5.68 -28.28 -10.82
N ALA A 39 -6.83 -28.87 -11.11
CA ALA A 39 -7.87 -28.25 -11.93
C ALA A 39 -8.54 -27.06 -11.21
N GLU A 40 -8.73 -27.20 -9.91
CA GLU A 40 -9.24 -26.18 -9.01
C GLU A 40 -8.24 -25.95 -7.87
N VAL A 41 -8.09 -24.71 -7.42
CA VAL A 41 -7.22 -24.37 -6.30
C VAL A 41 -7.94 -23.44 -5.33
N THR A 42 -7.93 -23.83 -4.06
CA THR A 42 -8.33 -22.95 -2.97
C THR A 42 -7.10 -22.50 -2.18
N VAL A 43 -6.96 -21.19 -2.00
CA VAL A 43 -5.98 -20.57 -1.10
C VAL A 43 -6.71 -20.19 0.18
N LEU A 44 -6.37 -20.82 1.29
CA LEU A 44 -6.91 -20.51 2.61
C LEU A 44 -5.95 -19.62 3.38
N VAL A 45 -6.32 -18.36 3.55
CA VAL A 45 -5.57 -17.37 4.34
C VAL A 45 -5.98 -17.49 5.80
N CYS A 46 -5.05 -17.94 6.65
CA CYS A 46 -5.27 -18.12 8.09
C CYS A 46 -4.58 -16.95 8.83
N ALA A 47 -5.36 -16.05 9.41
CA ALA A 47 -4.82 -14.89 10.13
C ALA A 47 -5.18 -14.98 11.62
N ALA A 48 -4.22 -14.64 12.50
CA ALA A 48 -4.52 -14.43 13.89
C ALA A 48 -4.92 -12.97 14.16
N SER A 49 -5.83 -12.76 15.10
CA SER A 49 -6.34 -11.42 15.45
C SER A 49 -5.26 -10.46 15.97
N VAL A 50 -4.14 -10.98 16.45
CA VAL A 50 -3.00 -10.18 16.95
C VAL A 50 -2.12 -9.63 15.82
N GLU A 51 -2.26 -10.11 14.59
CA GLU A 51 -1.38 -9.74 13.47
C GLU A 51 -1.75 -8.38 12.88
N SER A 52 -0.76 -7.52 12.63
CA SER A 52 -0.95 -6.11 12.21
C SER A 52 -1.56 -5.97 10.81
N ILE A 53 -1.34 -6.93 9.89
CA ILE A 53 -1.93 -6.87 8.55
C ILE A 53 -3.31 -7.53 8.58
N PRO A 54 -4.39 -6.81 8.28
CA PRO A 54 -5.74 -7.35 8.32
C PRO A 54 -5.95 -8.55 7.39
N LEU A 55 -6.78 -9.50 7.81
CA LEU A 55 -7.13 -10.69 7.04
C LEU A 55 -7.67 -10.34 5.64
N ASP A 56 -8.59 -9.38 5.57
CA ASP A 56 -9.22 -8.96 4.32
C ASP A 56 -8.21 -8.36 3.32
N ALA A 57 -7.19 -7.64 3.80
CA ALA A 57 -6.13 -7.13 2.95
C ALA A 57 -5.33 -8.28 2.31
N ARG A 58 -4.92 -9.28 3.10
CA ARG A 58 -4.20 -10.46 2.59
C ARG A 58 -5.04 -11.26 1.60
N VAL A 59 -6.33 -11.45 1.89
CA VAL A 59 -7.28 -12.11 0.97
C VAL A 59 -7.37 -11.35 -0.35
N ARG A 60 -7.56 -10.02 -0.32
CA ARG A 60 -7.59 -9.19 -1.53
C ARG A 60 -6.30 -9.30 -2.33
N TRP A 61 -5.12 -9.20 -1.69
CA TRP A 61 -3.83 -9.29 -2.37
C TRP A 61 -3.59 -10.64 -3.03
N MET A 62 -3.96 -11.72 -2.35
CA MET A 62 -3.84 -13.07 -2.92
C MET A 62 -4.84 -13.30 -4.06
N ALA A 63 -6.07 -12.80 -3.96
CA ALA A 63 -7.06 -12.88 -5.02
C ALA A 63 -6.66 -12.07 -6.26
N GLU A 64 -6.11 -10.86 -6.07
CA GLU A 64 -5.58 -10.03 -7.15
C GLU A 64 -4.41 -10.73 -7.88
N ALA A 65 -3.48 -11.32 -7.13
CA ALA A 65 -2.31 -12.00 -7.69
C ALA A 65 -2.65 -13.34 -8.36
N HIS A 66 -3.73 -13.98 -7.95
CA HIS A 66 -4.13 -15.34 -8.40
C HIS A 66 -5.61 -15.44 -8.76
N PRO A 67 -6.08 -14.75 -9.82
CA PRO A 67 -7.52 -14.69 -10.17
C PRO A 67 -8.12 -16.03 -10.59
N ARG A 68 -7.28 -17.06 -10.84
CA ARG A 68 -7.73 -18.43 -11.12
C ARG A 68 -7.91 -19.26 -9.86
N ALA A 69 -7.44 -18.82 -8.70
CA ALA A 69 -7.62 -19.52 -7.43
C ALA A 69 -8.82 -18.92 -6.68
N ARG A 70 -9.54 -19.76 -5.96
CA ARG A 70 -10.49 -19.30 -4.95
C ARG A 70 -9.72 -18.93 -3.69
N VAL A 71 -9.79 -17.68 -3.25
CA VAL A 71 -9.15 -17.22 -2.02
C VAL A 71 -10.19 -17.02 -0.94
N VAL A 72 -9.97 -17.65 0.22
CA VAL A 72 -10.87 -17.61 1.38
C VAL A 72 -10.06 -17.26 2.62
N GLY A 73 -10.61 -16.41 3.49
CA GLY A 73 -10.00 -16.04 4.76
C GLY A 73 -10.68 -16.71 5.95
N VAL A 74 -9.89 -17.08 6.95
CA VAL A 74 -10.37 -17.52 8.27
C VAL A 74 -9.53 -16.87 9.37
N VAL A 75 -10.17 -16.60 10.51
CA VAL A 75 -9.44 -16.21 11.73
C VAL A 75 -9.07 -17.49 12.46
N ASP A 76 -7.79 -17.62 12.80
CA ASP A 76 -7.22 -18.76 13.49
C ASP A 76 -6.32 -18.24 14.63
N ASP A 77 -6.93 -18.09 15.80
CA ASP A 77 -6.28 -17.59 17.03
C ASP A 77 -5.68 -18.71 17.87
N ILE A 78 -5.44 -19.88 17.26
CA ILE A 78 -4.90 -21.06 17.94
C ILE A 78 -3.37 -21.06 17.77
N PRO A 79 -2.55 -21.05 18.86
CA PRO A 79 -1.12 -21.26 18.76
C PRO A 79 -0.80 -22.65 18.20
N MET A 80 0.16 -22.70 17.26
CA MET A 80 0.54 -23.98 16.63
C MET A 80 1.45 -24.80 17.55
N ASP A 81 1.06 -26.06 17.83
CA ASP A 81 1.94 -27.09 18.34
C ASP A 81 1.77 -28.37 17.50
N THR A 82 2.78 -28.65 16.66
CA THR A 82 2.73 -29.81 15.75
C THR A 82 2.78 -31.16 16.45
N GLY A 83 3.15 -31.20 17.75
CA GLY A 83 3.19 -32.40 18.57
C GLY A 83 1.89 -32.71 19.32
N ASP A 84 0.91 -31.80 19.32
CA ASP A 84 -0.35 -31.96 20.04
C ASP A 84 -1.53 -32.27 19.08
N PRO A 85 -2.09 -33.51 19.13
CA PRO A 85 -3.23 -33.88 18.31
C PRO A 85 -4.49 -33.02 18.52
N ALA A 86 -4.73 -32.54 19.75
CA ALA A 86 -5.90 -31.71 20.05
C ALA A 86 -5.80 -30.32 19.42
N ILE A 87 -4.60 -29.73 19.39
CA ILE A 87 -4.33 -28.47 18.68
C ILE A 87 -4.55 -28.67 17.18
N TRP A 88 -4.05 -29.78 16.62
CA TRP A 88 -4.33 -30.11 15.22
C TRP A 88 -5.83 -30.21 14.93
N ASP A 89 -6.62 -30.89 15.80
CA ASP A 89 -8.05 -31.02 15.60
C ASP A 89 -8.77 -29.67 15.65
N ALA A 90 -8.32 -28.76 16.53
CA ALA A 90 -8.83 -27.40 16.61
C ALA A 90 -8.54 -26.61 15.31
N HIS A 91 -7.29 -26.62 14.82
CA HIS A 91 -6.93 -26.00 13.53
C HIS A 91 -7.75 -26.60 12.36
N MET A 92 -7.88 -27.94 12.33
CA MET A 92 -8.66 -28.60 11.28
C MET A 92 -10.13 -28.19 11.28
N ALA A 93 -10.73 -27.91 12.45
CA ALA A 93 -12.09 -27.38 12.54
C ALA A 93 -12.19 -25.98 11.90
N VAL A 94 -11.21 -25.10 12.18
CA VAL A 94 -11.11 -23.77 11.56
C VAL A 94 -10.93 -23.91 10.05
N PHE A 95 -9.96 -24.68 9.57
CA PHE A 95 -9.69 -24.86 8.14
C PHE A 95 -10.91 -25.39 7.39
N ARG A 96 -11.57 -26.43 7.91
CA ARG A 96 -12.78 -26.97 7.31
C ARG A 96 -13.92 -25.96 7.29
N SER A 97 -14.00 -25.05 8.24
CA SER A 97 -15.01 -24.00 8.25
C SER A 97 -14.88 -23.07 7.03
N GLY A 98 -13.65 -22.69 6.67
CA GLY A 98 -13.34 -21.86 5.49
C GLY A 98 -13.56 -22.62 4.16
N LEU A 99 -13.57 -23.94 4.20
CA LEU A 99 -13.76 -24.79 3.02
C LEU A 99 -15.22 -25.25 2.82
N ARG A 100 -16.16 -24.76 3.62
CA ARG A 100 -17.58 -25.12 3.46
C ARG A 100 -18.12 -24.65 2.10
N GLY A 101 -18.96 -25.46 1.49
CA GLY A 101 -19.60 -25.15 0.20
C GLY A 101 -18.66 -25.23 -1.00
N LEU A 102 -17.50 -25.87 -0.87
CA LEU A 102 -16.68 -26.23 -2.01
C LEU A 102 -17.38 -27.26 -2.88
N PRO A 103 -17.30 -27.16 -4.21
CA PRO A 103 -17.96 -28.08 -5.12
C PRO A 103 -17.33 -29.49 -5.07
N HIS A 104 -16.04 -29.57 -4.74
CA HIS A 104 -15.29 -30.83 -4.67
C HIS A 104 -14.45 -30.89 -3.40
N PRO A 105 -14.27 -32.07 -2.80
CA PRO A 105 -13.35 -32.23 -1.68
C PRO A 105 -11.91 -31.94 -2.12
N VAL A 106 -11.09 -31.53 -1.16
CA VAL A 106 -9.63 -31.38 -1.35
C VAL A 106 -9.01 -32.75 -1.52
N ASP A 107 -8.33 -33.00 -2.62
CA ASP A 107 -7.60 -34.25 -2.93
C ASP A 107 -6.08 -34.06 -3.04
N ALA A 108 -5.61 -32.80 -2.99
CA ALA A 108 -4.19 -32.48 -2.86
C ALA A 108 -3.98 -31.31 -1.89
N VAL A 109 -2.95 -31.40 -1.05
CA VAL A 109 -2.46 -30.31 -0.20
C VAL A 109 -1.06 -29.94 -0.67
N LEU A 110 -0.86 -28.68 -1.02
CA LEU A 110 0.45 -28.19 -1.48
C LEU A 110 1.05 -27.29 -0.41
N THR A 111 2.26 -27.62 0.04
CA THR A 111 2.98 -26.83 1.08
C THR A 111 4.47 -26.77 0.79
N SER A 112 5.14 -25.77 1.41
CA SER A 112 6.60 -25.69 1.52
C SER A 112 7.05 -25.98 2.96
N GLU A 113 6.23 -26.67 3.76
CA GLU A 113 6.47 -26.87 5.19
C GLU A 113 6.48 -28.36 5.55
N ARG A 114 7.26 -28.72 6.59
CA ARG A 114 7.43 -30.11 7.02
C ARG A 114 6.14 -30.76 7.55
N TYR A 115 5.22 -29.96 8.07
CA TYR A 115 3.93 -30.46 8.57
C TYR A 115 2.93 -30.83 7.44
N GLY A 116 3.31 -30.65 6.18
CA GLY A 116 2.45 -30.91 5.03
C GLY A 116 1.91 -32.35 4.96
N ASP A 117 2.72 -33.34 5.36
CA ASP A 117 2.29 -34.75 5.37
C ASP A 117 1.13 -34.98 6.37
N GLU A 118 1.24 -34.44 7.58
CA GLU A 118 0.18 -34.57 8.59
C GLU A 118 -1.08 -33.81 8.18
N LEU A 119 -0.93 -32.63 7.59
CA LEU A 119 -2.05 -31.85 7.08
C LEU A 119 -2.80 -32.62 5.99
N ALA A 120 -2.07 -33.14 5.01
CA ALA A 120 -2.66 -33.94 3.91
C ALA A 120 -3.38 -35.19 4.44
N ARG A 121 -2.74 -35.91 5.37
CA ARG A 121 -3.35 -37.10 6.04
C ARG A 121 -4.70 -36.74 6.68
N ARG A 122 -4.78 -35.60 7.37
CA ARG A 122 -6.01 -35.13 8.04
C ARG A 122 -7.12 -34.70 7.04
N PHE A 123 -6.74 -34.26 5.86
CA PHE A 123 -7.69 -34.00 4.77
C PHE A 123 -8.04 -35.26 3.97
N GLY A 124 -7.30 -36.37 4.12
CA GLY A 124 -7.43 -37.56 3.27
C GLY A 124 -6.95 -37.27 1.84
N ALA A 125 -5.99 -36.41 1.68
CA ALA A 125 -5.46 -35.88 0.43
C ALA A 125 -4.01 -36.27 0.19
N ALA A 126 -3.54 -36.16 -1.06
CA ALA A 126 -2.11 -36.30 -1.36
C ALA A 126 -1.34 -35.07 -0.91
N HIS A 127 -0.12 -35.26 -0.41
CA HIS A 127 0.82 -34.15 -0.16
C HIS A 127 1.66 -33.88 -1.39
N VAL A 128 1.77 -32.63 -1.80
CA VAL A 128 2.70 -32.13 -2.81
C VAL A 128 3.62 -31.10 -2.16
N CYS A 129 4.86 -31.54 -1.90
CA CYS A 129 5.88 -30.67 -1.33
C CYS A 129 6.48 -29.79 -2.43
N VAL A 130 6.49 -28.46 -2.21
CA VAL A 130 6.98 -27.48 -3.18
C VAL A 130 8.08 -26.65 -2.50
N ASP A 131 9.34 -26.80 -2.99
CA ASP A 131 10.48 -25.98 -2.58
C ASP A 131 10.70 -25.91 -1.04
N LEU A 132 10.71 -27.09 -0.37
CA LEU A 132 10.88 -27.18 1.09
C LEU A 132 12.13 -26.45 1.59
N GLU A 133 13.21 -26.53 0.85
CA GLU A 133 14.49 -25.88 1.18
C GLU A 133 14.55 -24.42 0.75
N ARG A 134 13.46 -23.87 0.18
CA ARG A 134 13.33 -22.48 -0.30
C ARG A 134 14.46 -22.05 -1.25
N THR A 135 14.91 -22.96 -2.09
CA THR A 135 16.02 -22.70 -3.03
C THR A 135 15.61 -21.80 -4.19
N ALA A 136 14.36 -21.90 -4.65
CA ALA A 136 13.84 -21.05 -5.71
C ALA A 136 13.56 -19.61 -5.23
N PHE A 137 13.02 -19.50 -4.01
CA PHE A 137 12.69 -18.19 -3.40
C PHE A 137 13.13 -18.20 -1.93
N PRO A 138 14.37 -17.76 -1.62
CA PRO A 138 14.93 -17.77 -0.26
C PRO A 138 14.35 -16.58 0.56
N VAL A 139 13.08 -16.65 0.88
CA VAL A 139 12.34 -15.63 1.63
C VAL A 139 11.29 -16.26 2.54
N SER A 140 11.07 -15.66 3.70
CA SER A 140 10.01 -16.06 4.63
C SER A 140 9.24 -14.84 5.12
N GLY A 141 8.01 -15.04 5.58
CA GLY A 141 7.23 -13.97 6.19
C GLY A 141 7.93 -13.35 7.41
N THR A 142 8.64 -14.16 8.21
CA THR A 142 9.45 -13.68 9.33
C THR A 142 10.59 -12.78 8.88
N ALA A 143 11.33 -13.18 7.84
CA ALA A 143 12.40 -12.35 7.29
C ALA A 143 11.88 -11.01 6.73
N VAL A 144 10.74 -11.06 6.01
CA VAL A 144 10.11 -9.84 5.50
C VAL A 144 9.65 -8.91 6.64
N ARG A 145 9.06 -9.44 7.70
CA ARG A 145 8.65 -8.59 8.86
C ARG A 145 9.83 -7.98 9.59
N ALA A 146 10.93 -8.74 9.70
CA ALA A 146 12.16 -8.25 10.34
C ALA A 146 12.83 -7.13 9.53
N ASP A 147 12.87 -7.25 8.21
CA ASP A 147 13.44 -6.24 7.30
C ASP A 147 12.70 -6.24 5.96
N PRO A 148 11.60 -5.48 5.83
CA PRO A 148 10.88 -5.36 4.57
C PRO A 148 11.73 -4.76 3.44
N VAL A 149 12.70 -3.88 3.78
CA VAL A 149 13.56 -3.21 2.79
C VAL A 149 14.48 -4.21 2.12
N ALA A 150 15.13 -5.10 2.89
CA ALA A 150 16.01 -6.13 2.34
C ALA A 150 15.30 -7.15 1.43
N HIS A 151 13.98 -7.27 1.57
CA HIS A 151 13.16 -8.22 0.81
C HIS A 151 12.16 -7.54 -0.13
N TRP A 152 12.32 -6.24 -0.41
CA TRP A 152 11.36 -5.44 -1.16
C TRP A 152 11.07 -5.99 -2.56
N ASP A 153 12.08 -6.49 -3.24
CA ASP A 153 11.98 -7.13 -4.56
C ASP A 153 11.18 -8.44 -4.57
N ARG A 154 10.98 -9.04 -3.39
CA ARG A 154 10.19 -10.28 -3.20
C ARG A 154 8.72 -10.02 -2.90
N LEU A 155 8.30 -8.74 -2.82
CA LEU A 155 6.95 -8.32 -2.49
C LEU A 155 6.16 -7.98 -3.76
N SER A 156 4.87 -8.34 -3.76
CA SER A 156 3.95 -7.94 -4.82
C SER A 156 3.54 -6.47 -4.67
N GLY A 157 3.05 -5.86 -5.76
CA GLY A 157 2.66 -4.45 -5.77
C GLY A 157 1.72 -4.04 -4.62
N PRO A 158 0.63 -4.75 -4.35
CA PRO A 158 -0.27 -4.41 -3.25
C PRO A 158 0.40 -4.44 -1.87
N VAL A 159 1.33 -5.38 -1.64
CA VAL A 159 2.10 -5.48 -0.40
C VAL A 159 3.09 -4.32 -0.28
N ARG A 160 3.75 -3.95 -1.38
CA ARG A 160 4.62 -2.77 -1.42
C ARG A 160 3.85 -1.51 -1.09
N ALA A 161 2.67 -1.32 -1.69
CA ALA A 161 1.84 -0.14 -1.45
C ALA A 161 1.41 -0.01 0.02
N TRP A 162 1.11 -1.13 0.67
CA TRP A 162 0.76 -1.17 2.09
C TRP A 162 1.95 -0.86 3.00
N LEU A 163 3.14 -1.35 2.64
CA LEU A 163 4.37 -1.13 3.41
C LEU A 163 5.06 0.21 3.11
N ALA A 164 4.82 0.83 1.95
CA ALA A 164 5.50 2.07 1.56
C ALA A 164 5.28 3.19 2.57
N ARG A 165 6.36 3.82 3.03
CA ARG A 165 6.30 5.01 3.88
C ARG A 165 5.95 6.21 3.03
N ARG A 166 4.71 6.69 3.13
CA ARG A 166 4.22 7.86 2.39
C ARG A 166 4.57 9.13 3.14
N VAL A 167 5.33 10.00 2.47
CA VAL A 167 5.78 11.30 2.97
C VAL A 167 5.15 12.38 2.12
N VAL A 168 4.33 13.21 2.73
CA VAL A 168 3.61 14.29 2.07
C VAL A 168 4.40 15.58 2.18
N VAL A 169 4.57 16.29 1.07
CA VAL A 169 5.08 17.66 1.03
C VAL A 169 3.91 18.58 0.76
N LEU A 170 3.52 19.39 1.72
CA LEU A 170 2.39 20.29 1.59
C LEU A 170 2.73 21.71 2.05
N GLY A 171 1.96 22.67 1.59
CA GLY A 171 2.12 24.09 1.94
C GLY A 171 1.20 24.98 1.12
N ALA A 172 1.25 26.26 1.38
CA ALA A 172 0.59 27.26 0.56
C ALA A 172 1.17 27.30 -0.87
N GLU A 173 0.48 27.93 -1.77
CA GLU A 173 0.95 28.12 -3.15
C GLU A 173 2.35 28.74 -3.20
N SER A 174 3.12 28.31 -4.18
CA SER A 174 4.46 28.84 -4.44
C SER A 174 5.42 28.79 -3.24
N THR A 175 5.28 27.77 -2.38
CA THR A 175 6.20 27.52 -1.26
C THR A 175 7.24 26.45 -1.56
N GLY A 176 7.26 25.93 -2.82
CA GLY A 176 8.27 24.99 -3.30
C GLY A 176 7.99 23.52 -2.95
N THR A 177 6.72 23.12 -2.74
CA THR A 177 6.31 21.73 -2.45
C THR A 177 6.78 20.76 -3.51
N THR A 178 6.46 21.04 -4.78
CA THR A 178 6.86 20.23 -5.95
C THR A 178 8.38 20.10 -6.07
N THR A 179 9.09 21.21 -5.89
CA THR A 179 10.56 21.24 -5.98
C THR A 179 11.18 20.37 -4.90
N LEU A 180 10.67 20.45 -3.67
CA LEU A 180 11.14 19.62 -2.56
C LEU A 180 10.78 18.13 -2.76
N ALA A 181 9.54 17.80 -3.16
CA ALA A 181 9.13 16.42 -3.40
C ALA A 181 10.01 15.74 -4.47
N ARG A 182 10.28 16.46 -5.57
CA ARG A 182 11.17 15.98 -6.64
C ARG A 182 12.62 15.83 -6.18
N ALA A 183 13.14 16.76 -5.41
CA ALA A 183 14.49 16.70 -4.88
C ALA A 183 14.67 15.50 -3.91
N LEU A 184 13.68 15.25 -3.05
CA LEU A 184 13.67 14.10 -2.15
C LEU A 184 13.63 12.79 -2.94
N ALA A 185 12.75 12.66 -3.92
CA ALA A 185 12.70 11.46 -4.75
C ALA A 185 14.02 11.23 -5.52
N ALA A 186 14.66 12.28 -6.01
CA ALA A 186 15.97 12.18 -6.65
C ALA A 186 17.05 11.72 -5.66
N HIS A 187 17.10 12.34 -4.46
CA HIS A 187 18.05 11.99 -3.41
C HIS A 187 17.98 10.49 -3.03
N TYR A 188 16.77 9.93 -2.90
CA TYR A 188 16.63 8.51 -2.58
C TYR A 188 16.97 7.63 -3.77
N ARG A 189 16.61 7.99 -5.00
CA ARG A 189 17.02 7.25 -6.22
C ARG A 189 18.55 7.14 -6.34
N ASP A 190 19.26 8.19 -6.00
CA ASP A 190 20.72 8.23 -6.08
C ASP A 190 21.40 7.26 -5.08
N ARG A 191 20.69 6.76 -4.06
CA ARG A 191 21.17 5.68 -3.18
C ARG A 191 21.27 4.33 -3.90
N GLY A 192 20.59 4.16 -5.03
CA GLY A 192 20.58 2.93 -5.81
C GLY A 192 19.86 1.75 -5.13
N GLY A 193 20.04 0.54 -5.68
CA GLY A 193 19.40 -0.67 -5.14
C GLY A 193 17.88 -0.54 -5.09
N VAL A 194 17.28 -0.92 -3.97
CA VAL A 194 15.82 -0.85 -3.74
C VAL A 194 15.26 0.58 -3.84
N TRP A 195 16.10 1.59 -3.65
CA TRP A 195 15.72 2.99 -3.70
C TRP A 195 15.70 3.57 -5.12
N ALA A 196 16.25 2.88 -6.12
CA ALA A 196 16.32 3.35 -7.50
C ALA A 196 14.93 3.65 -8.10
N ASP A 197 13.91 2.95 -7.63
CA ASP A 197 12.51 3.14 -8.06
C ASP A 197 11.73 4.13 -7.17
N THR A 198 12.41 4.97 -6.37
CA THR A 198 11.71 5.97 -5.54
C THR A 198 10.92 6.94 -6.41
N ARG A 199 9.63 7.05 -6.12
CA ARG A 199 8.69 7.87 -6.87
C ARG A 199 8.24 9.09 -6.09
N TRP A 200 7.77 10.08 -6.83
CA TRP A 200 6.97 11.16 -6.31
C TRP A 200 5.66 11.25 -7.12
N VAL A 201 4.60 11.69 -6.46
CA VAL A 201 3.28 11.84 -7.06
C VAL A 201 2.97 13.33 -7.14
N PRO A 202 2.72 13.87 -8.35
CA PRO A 202 2.35 15.27 -8.52
C PRO A 202 0.94 15.55 -7.98
N GLU A 203 0.68 16.81 -7.64
CA GLU A 203 -0.62 17.29 -7.23
C GLU A 203 -1.66 17.14 -8.34
N TYR A 204 -2.69 16.31 -8.12
CA TYR A 204 -3.77 16.15 -9.07
C TYR A 204 -4.68 17.39 -9.14
N GLY A 205 -4.86 18.11 -8.03
CA GLY A 205 -5.63 19.35 -7.97
C GLY A 205 -5.17 20.35 -9.01
N ARG A 206 -3.85 20.48 -9.19
CA ARG A 206 -3.25 21.37 -10.20
C ARG A 206 -3.59 20.94 -11.63
N GLU A 207 -3.53 19.64 -11.94
CA GLU A 207 -3.91 19.12 -13.25
C GLU A 207 -5.41 19.33 -13.52
N HIS A 208 -6.25 19.09 -12.51
CA HIS A 208 -7.67 19.34 -12.58
C HIS A 208 -7.98 20.82 -12.88
N SER A 209 -7.28 21.72 -12.19
CA SER A 209 -7.38 23.17 -12.38
C SER A 209 -6.98 23.61 -13.79
N ALA A 210 -5.86 23.08 -14.30
CA ALA A 210 -5.42 23.35 -15.67
C ALA A 210 -6.45 22.88 -16.70
N ALA A 211 -6.99 21.67 -16.54
CA ALA A 211 -8.00 21.13 -17.43
C ALA A 211 -9.31 21.98 -17.43
N LYS A 212 -9.68 22.55 -16.28
CA LYS A 212 -10.83 23.46 -16.18
C LYS A 212 -10.58 24.76 -16.95
N LEU A 213 -9.42 25.37 -16.78
CA LEU A 213 -9.07 26.60 -17.50
C LEU A 213 -9.02 26.36 -19.02
N ASP A 214 -8.45 25.22 -19.46
CA ASP A 214 -8.42 24.85 -20.87
C ASP A 214 -9.83 24.64 -21.44
N ALA A 215 -10.72 24.00 -20.69
CA ALA A 215 -12.11 23.82 -21.07
C ALA A 215 -12.88 25.15 -21.12
N LEU A 216 -12.56 26.10 -20.25
CA LEU A 216 -13.12 27.45 -20.25
C LEU A 216 -12.61 28.24 -21.47
N ARG A 217 -11.30 28.20 -21.75
CA ARG A 217 -10.67 28.83 -22.92
C ARG A 217 -11.16 28.30 -24.25
N ALA A 218 -11.56 27.05 -24.32
CA ALA A 218 -12.18 26.49 -25.52
C ALA A 218 -13.52 27.14 -25.88
N ARG A 219 -14.18 27.80 -24.91
CA ARG A 219 -15.46 28.50 -25.09
C ARG A 219 -15.29 30.03 -25.10
N TRP A 220 -14.29 30.51 -24.40
CA TRP A 220 -13.95 31.91 -24.24
C TRP A 220 -12.43 32.06 -24.17
N ALA A 221 -11.85 32.42 -25.33
CA ALA A 221 -10.39 32.38 -25.53
C ALA A 221 -9.59 33.33 -24.59
N GLU A 222 -10.23 34.40 -24.11
CA GLU A 222 -9.61 35.37 -23.19
C GLU A 222 -9.73 34.99 -21.72
N ALA A 223 -10.35 33.86 -21.40
CA ALA A 223 -10.53 33.44 -19.99
C ALA A 223 -9.22 33.34 -19.26
N GLN A 224 -9.20 33.85 -18.03
CA GLN A 224 -8.07 33.82 -17.11
C GLN A 224 -8.35 32.87 -15.94
N TRP A 225 -7.34 32.68 -15.07
CA TRP A 225 -7.47 31.81 -13.90
C TRP A 225 -8.60 32.27 -12.97
N GLU A 226 -8.77 33.56 -12.79
CA GLU A 226 -9.79 34.18 -11.93
C GLU A 226 -11.23 33.88 -12.39
N ASP A 227 -11.41 33.48 -13.66
CA ASP A 227 -12.72 33.08 -14.20
C ASP A 227 -13.06 31.62 -13.91
N VAL A 228 -12.14 30.85 -13.32
CA VAL A 228 -12.34 29.44 -13.01
C VAL A 228 -13.06 29.28 -11.67
N GLU A 229 -14.32 28.87 -11.74
CA GLU A 229 -15.14 28.61 -10.55
C GLU A 229 -15.05 27.13 -10.15
N PHE A 230 -14.85 26.85 -8.87
CA PHE A 230 -14.92 25.50 -8.31
C PHE A 230 -16.26 25.24 -7.66
N THR A 231 -16.73 24.01 -7.77
CA THR A 231 -17.88 23.52 -7.02
C THR A 231 -17.44 22.58 -5.92
N SER A 232 -18.21 22.52 -4.85
CA SER A 232 -17.88 21.64 -3.71
C SER A 232 -17.77 20.16 -4.11
N ASP A 233 -18.47 19.70 -5.16
CA ASP A 233 -18.47 18.29 -5.59
C ASP A 233 -17.21 17.87 -6.34
N GLU A 234 -16.36 18.80 -6.76
CA GLU A 234 -15.10 18.50 -7.42
C GLU A 234 -14.04 18.01 -6.42
N PHE A 235 -14.04 18.52 -5.18
CA PHE A 235 -13.01 18.20 -4.20
C PHE A 235 -12.97 16.72 -3.78
N PRO A 236 -14.08 16.01 -3.57
CA PRO A 236 -14.05 14.56 -3.39
C PRO A 236 -13.49 13.80 -4.61
N VAL A 237 -13.66 14.32 -5.82
CA VAL A 237 -13.06 13.72 -7.03
C VAL A 237 -11.55 13.92 -7.01
N ILE A 238 -11.09 15.15 -6.71
CA ILE A 238 -9.66 15.48 -6.60
C ILE A 238 -9.00 14.61 -5.54
N ALA A 239 -9.59 14.52 -4.35
CA ALA A 239 -9.05 13.73 -3.25
C ALA A 239 -8.92 12.23 -3.59
N ARG A 240 -9.97 11.62 -4.19
CA ARG A 240 -9.92 10.21 -4.62
C ARG A 240 -8.85 9.98 -5.68
N ARG A 241 -8.78 10.85 -6.68
CA ARG A 241 -7.80 10.69 -7.75
C ARG A 241 -6.36 10.85 -7.27
N GLN A 242 -6.12 11.71 -6.29
CA GLN A 242 -4.83 11.82 -5.61
C GLN A 242 -4.47 10.49 -4.92
N ASN A 243 -5.38 9.92 -4.12
CA ASN A 243 -5.16 8.62 -3.44
C ASN A 243 -4.90 7.48 -4.43
N GLU A 244 -5.62 7.42 -5.55
CA GLU A 244 -5.41 6.41 -6.60
C GLU A 244 -4.00 6.50 -7.20
N ARG A 245 -3.52 7.70 -7.51
CA ARG A 245 -2.16 7.93 -8.03
C ARG A 245 -1.08 7.54 -7.03
N GLU A 246 -1.29 7.83 -5.77
CA GLU A 246 -0.38 7.43 -4.70
C GLU A 246 -0.30 5.91 -4.57
N GLU A 247 -1.46 5.23 -4.62
CA GLU A 247 -1.52 3.77 -4.60
C GLU A 247 -0.79 3.17 -5.81
N GLU A 248 -1.05 3.66 -7.03
CA GLU A 248 -0.38 3.22 -8.26
C GLU A 248 1.16 3.40 -8.15
N ALA A 249 1.60 4.55 -7.64
CA ALA A 249 3.02 4.85 -7.46
C ALA A 249 3.67 3.96 -6.38
N ALA A 250 3.00 3.75 -5.25
CA ALA A 250 3.49 2.92 -4.16
C ALA A 250 3.63 1.44 -4.55
N ARG A 251 2.71 0.92 -5.36
CA ARG A 251 2.75 -0.48 -5.87
C ARG A 251 4.02 -0.79 -6.66
N ALA A 252 4.56 0.19 -7.36
CA ALA A 252 5.68 0.02 -8.26
C ALA A 252 6.96 0.72 -7.78
N GLY A 253 6.89 1.38 -6.62
CA GLY A 253 7.98 2.20 -6.08
C GLY A 253 8.86 1.48 -5.06
N SER A 254 9.71 2.27 -4.44
CA SER A 254 10.63 1.92 -3.35
C SER A 254 9.90 1.90 -1.99
N PRO A 255 10.58 1.56 -0.88
CA PRO A 255 10.01 1.64 0.47
C PRO A 255 9.55 3.02 0.93
N VAL A 256 9.85 4.08 0.17
CA VAL A 256 9.36 5.44 0.42
C VAL A 256 8.72 6.04 -0.82
N LEU A 257 7.59 6.73 -0.61
CA LEU A 257 6.88 7.50 -1.63
C LEU A 257 6.79 8.94 -1.19
N PHE A 258 7.07 9.88 -2.09
CA PHE A 258 6.86 11.30 -1.86
C PHE A 258 5.60 11.77 -2.57
N CYS A 259 4.70 12.43 -1.85
CA CYS A 259 3.47 12.99 -2.40
C CYS A 259 3.58 14.52 -2.40
N ASP A 260 3.50 15.13 -3.58
CA ASP A 260 3.32 16.58 -3.70
C ASP A 260 1.88 16.89 -3.42
N THR A 261 1.59 17.27 -2.19
CA THR A 261 0.28 17.29 -1.55
C THR A 261 -0.36 15.90 -1.35
N ASP A 262 -1.55 15.87 -0.77
CA ASP A 262 -2.36 14.67 -0.52
C ASP A 262 -3.86 15.01 -0.47
N SER A 263 -4.68 13.99 -0.28
CA SER A 263 -6.13 14.17 -0.12
C SER A 263 -6.51 14.93 1.17
N PHE A 264 -5.67 14.91 2.20
CA PHE A 264 -5.88 15.73 3.40
C PHE A 264 -5.75 17.23 3.09
N ALA A 265 -4.76 17.63 2.31
CA ALA A 265 -4.60 19.02 1.90
C ALA A 265 -5.82 19.55 1.13
N THR A 266 -6.50 18.66 0.39
CA THR A 266 -7.74 18.99 -0.33
C THR A 266 -8.84 19.53 0.60
N THR A 267 -8.82 19.20 1.90
CA THR A 267 -9.76 19.75 2.89
C THR A 267 -9.57 21.26 3.08
N VAL A 268 -8.31 21.71 3.14
CA VAL A 268 -7.95 23.13 3.28
C VAL A 268 -8.20 23.89 1.97
N TRP A 269 -7.93 23.26 0.83
CA TRP A 269 -8.25 23.82 -0.47
C TRP A 269 -9.77 24.01 -0.66
N HIS A 270 -10.60 23.06 -0.21
CA HIS A 270 -12.05 23.23 -0.21
C HIS A 270 -12.48 24.42 0.65
N GLU A 271 -11.89 24.57 1.84
CA GLU A 271 -12.18 25.71 2.72
C GLU A 271 -11.82 27.03 2.06
N ARG A 272 -10.70 27.10 1.33
CA ARG A 272 -10.25 28.29 0.61
C ARG A 272 -11.21 28.70 -0.52
N TYR A 273 -11.60 27.76 -1.38
CA TYR A 273 -12.33 28.09 -2.60
C TYR A 273 -13.86 28.13 -2.40
N ILE A 274 -14.38 27.32 -1.49
CA ILE A 274 -15.82 27.15 -1.28
C ILE A 274 -16.28 27.75 0.04
N GLY A 275 -15.40 27.72 1.04
CA GLY A 275 -15.74 28.05 2.42
C GLY A 275 -16.25 26.83 3.20
N GLY A 276 -15.78 26.70 4.44
CA GLY A 276 -16.20 25.63 5.34
C GLY A 276 -15.61 24.24 5.00
N ARG A 277 -15.94 23.28 5.85
CA ARG A 277 -15.44 21.91 5.80
C ARG A 277 -16.37 21.02 4.99
N ARG A 278 -15.81 20.00 4.36
CA ARG A 278 -16.57 18.96 3.66
C ARG A 278 -16.20 17.58 4.23
N PRO A 279 -17.06 16.96 5.06
CA PRO A 279 -16.78 15.68 5.71
C PRO A 279 -16.40 14.57 4.73
N GLN A 280 -17.02 14.53 3.55
CA GLN A 280 -16.69 13.53 2.52
C GLN A 280 -15.22 13.59 2.05
N VAL A 281 -14.61 14.78 2.01
CA VAL A 281 -13.16 14.90 1.67
C VAL A 281 -12.30 14.38 2.83
N GLU A 282 -12.71 14.65 4.08
CA GLU A 282 -12.03 14.15 5.26
C GLU A 282 -12.07 12.62 5.34
N GLU A 283 -13.24 12.02 5.08
CA GLU A 283 -13.41 10.57 5.00
C GLU A 283 -12.50 9.92 3.93
N ILE A 284 -12.32 10.58 2.78
CA ILE A 284 -11.41 10.12 1.73
C ILE A 284 -9.96 10.24 2.18
N ALA A 285 -9.60 11.32 2.85
CA ALA A 285 -8.26 11.54 3.37
C ALA A 285 -7.86 10.52 4.45
N ASP A 286 -8.83 10.04 5.23
CA ASP A 286 -8.61 9.04 6.28
C ASP A 286 -8.53 7.59 5.75
N GLN A 287 -8.74 7.37 4.44
CA GLN A 287 -8.60 6.04 3.81
C GLN A 287 -7.14 5.64 3.50
N VAL A 288 -6.22 6.60 3.56
CA VAL A 288 -4.81 6.38 3.23
C VAL A 288 -3.93 6.75 4.40
N ASP A 289 -3.06 5.82 4.79
CA ASP A 289 -2.08 6.06 5.84
C ASP A 289 -0.87 6.81 5.28
N HIS A 290 -0.73 8.07 5.66
CA HIS A 290 0.48 8.85 5.47
C HIS A 290 1.26 8.90 6.78
N HIS A 291 2.61 8.90 6.69
CA HIS A 291 3.47 8.66 7.85
C HIS A 291 4.18 9.92 8.36
N LEU A 292 4.37 10.89 7.47
CA LEU A 292 5.05 12.16 7.78
C LEU A 292 4.58 13.25 6.83
N TRP A 293 4.31 14.45 7.39
CA TRP A 293 4.03 15.65 6.61
C TRP A 293 5.18 16.64 6.74
N LEU A 294 5.65 17.14 5.60
CA LEU A 294 6.65 18.18 5.47
C LEU A 294 5.93 19.48 5.09
N LEU A 295 5.65 20.32 6.09
CA LEU A 295 4.98 21.60 5.87
C LEU A 295 6.00 22.65 5.42
N THR A 296 5.90 23.09 4.15
CA THR A 296 6.77 24.14 3.63
C THR A 296 6.35 25.53 4.13
N ASP A 297 7.36 26.36 4.46
CA ASP A 297 7.13 27.73 4.86
C ASP A 297 7.16 28.66 3.63
N HIS A 298 6.32 29.69 3.66
CA HIS A 298 6.29 30.74 2.64
C HIS A 298 7.36 31.83 2.83
N HIS A 299 7.92 31.96 4.05
CA HIS A 299 8.92 33.01 4.33
C HIS A 299 10.19 32.80 3.50
N GLY A 300 10.63 33.86 2.85
CA GLY A 300 11.84 33.87 2.04
C GLY A 300 11.72 33.10 0.71
N VAL A 301 10.53 32.72 0.32
CA VAL A 301 10.24 32.09 -0.99
C VAL A 301 9.46 33.11 -1.83
N PRO A 302 10.00 33.51 -2.99
CA PRO A 302 9.28 34.42 -3.89
C PRO A 302 8.00 33.72 -4.39
N PHE A 303 6.96 34.51 -4.62
CA PHE A 303 5.76 34.01 -5.30
C PHE A 303 6.07 33.93 -6.79
N GLU A 304 5.81 32.77 -7.37
CA GLU A 304 5.90 32.51 -8.81
C GLU A 304 4.49 32.34 -9.36
N ASP A 305 4.05 33.31 -10.13
CA ASP A 305 2.81 33.24 -10.90
C ASP A 305 3.08 32.47 -12.20
N ASP A 306 2.39 31.38 -12.41
CA ASP A 306 2.45 30.56 -13.63
C ASP A 306 1.10 30.50 -14.37
N GLY A 307 0.20 31.43 -14.05
CA GLY A 307 -1.13 31.56 -14.65
C GLY A 307 -2.15 30.54 -14.12
N LEU A 308 -1.83 29.81 -13.05
CA LEU A 308 -2.73 28.90 -12.31
C LEU A 308 -2.63 29.13 -10.81
N ARG A 309 -2.06 30.27 -10.38
CA ARG A 309 -1.87 30.61 -8.96
C ARG A 309 -2.44 31.98 -8.69
N ASP A 310 -3.08 32.09 -7.55
CA ASP A 310 -3.64 33.32 -7.02
C ASP A 310 -3.41 33.37 -5.51
N GLY A 311 -3.65 34.51 -4.92
CA GLY A 311 -3.67 34.66 -3.48
C GLY A 311 -2.30 34.59 -2.83
N GLU A 312 -1.30 35.32 -3.33
CA GLU A 312 -0.02 35.51 -2.66
C GLU A 312 -0.23 35.95 -1.21
N GLU A 313 -1.17 36.83 -0.98
CA GLU A 313 -1.56 37.35 0.34
C GLU A 313 -2.22 36.29 1.25
N LEU A 314 -2.73 35.18 0.69
CA LEU A 314 -3.32 34.09 1.46
C LEU A 314 -2.29 33.07 1.98
N ARG A 315 -1.04 33.16 1.53
CA ARG A 315 0.02 32.23 1.94
C ARG A 315 0.22 32.13 3.45
N PRO A 316 0.25 33.24 4.22
CA PRO A 316 0.32 33.15 5.68
C PRO A 316 -0.88 32.43 6.28
N TRP A 317 -2.10 32.76 5.84
CA TRP A 317 -3.33 32.10 6.31
C TRP A 317 -3.32 30.61 6.00
N MET A 318 -3.00 30.20 4.78
CA MET A 318 -2.94 28.80 4.39
C MET A 318 -1.88 28.02 5.19
N THR A 319 -0.71 28.58 5.40
CA THR A 319 0.36 27.94 6.20
C THR A 319 -0.11 27.68 7.62
N GLU A 320 -0.75 28.67 8.27
CA GLU A 320 -1.31 28.50 9.61
C GLU A 320 -2.50 27.50 9.60
N ARG A 321 -3.30 27.51 8.56
CA ARG A 321 -4.45 26.62 8.44
C ARG A 321 -4.01 25.15 8.31
N PHE A 322 -3.02 24.87 7.46
CA PHE A 322 -2.41 23.53 7.38
C PHE A 322 -1.82 23.11 8.72
N ARG A 323 -1.08 23.99 9.38
CA ARG A 323 -0.49 23.70 10.70
C ARG A 323 -1.57 23.37 11.75
N ALA A 324 -2.64 24.16 11.79
CA ALA A 324 -3.74 23.95 12.71
C ALA A 324 -4.45 22.61 12.46
N GLU A 325 -4.71 22.27 11.19
CA GLU A 325 -5.37 21.01 10.83
C GLU A 325 -4.50 19.78 11.08
N LEU A 326 -3.20 19.85 10.78
CA LEU A 326 -2.25 18.78 11.10
C LEU A 326 -2.23 18.50 12.61
N ARG A 327 -2.19 19.56 13.44
CA ARG A 327 -2.26 19.43 14.91
C ARG A 327 -3.60 18.86 15.37
N ARG A 328 -4.71 19.39 14.84
CA ARG A 328 -6.06 18.96 15.22
C ARG A 328 -6.29 17.48 14.94
N THR A 329 -5.73 16.97 13.84
CA THR A 329 -5.89 15.58 13.41
C THR A 329 -4.80 14.65 13.93
N GLY A 330 -3.83 15.16 14.71
CA GLY A 330 -2.74 14.39 15.29
C GLY A 330 -1.73 13.84 14.27
N ARG A 331 -1.70 14.42 13.06
CA ARG A 331 -0.78 14.01 12.01
C ARG A 331 0.66 14.44 12.35
N LYS A 332 1.63 13.53 12.19
CA LYS A 332 3.04 13.81 12.48
C LYS A 332 3.61 14.72 11.39
N PHE A 333 4.06 15.91 11.74
CA PHE A 333 4.64 16.82 10.77
C PHE A 333 5.87 17.55 11.30
N ILE A 334 6.69 18.00 10.38
CA ILE A 334 7.75 18.99 10.61
C ILE A 334 7.55 20.18 9.67
N GLN A 335 7.95 21.36 10.11
CA GLN A 335 8.02 22.52 9.24
C GLN A 335 9.42 22.61 8.63
N VAL A 336 9.49 22.81 7.30
CA VAL A 336 10.74 22.97 6.57
C VAL A 336 10.89 24.42 6.13
N THR A 337 11.98 25.07 6.54
CA THR A 337 12.24 26.49 6.37
C THR A 337 13.64 26.73 5.80
N GLY A 338 13.96 27.96 5.43
CA GLY A 338 15.28 28.36 4.93
C GLY A 338 15.43 28.13 3.43
N SER A 339 16.69 28.07 2.98
CA SER A 339 17.07 27.81 1.58
C SER A 339 16.59 26.41 1.11
N HIS A 340 16.58 26.20 -0.20
CA HIS A 340 16.23 24.90 -0.77
C HIS A 340 17.11 23.76 -0.20
N GLU A 341 18.40 23.97 -0.08
CA GLU A 341 19.34 22.97 0.46
C GLU A 341 19.07 22.66 1.93
N GLU A 342 18.73 23.66 2.74
CA GLU A 342 18.38 23.48 4.15
C GLU A 342 17.08 22.68 4.29
N ARG A 343 16.08 22.98 3.44
CA ARG A 343 14.80 22.24 3.40
C ARG A 343 15.00 20.79 3.03
N VAL A 344 15.79 20.51 1.99
CA VAL A 344 16.12 19.13 1.57
C VAL A 344 16.85 18.39 2.70
N ARG A 345 17.86 19.01 3.31
CA ARG A 345 18.63 18.38 4.41
C ARG A 345 17.74 18.06 5.62
N THR A 346 16.88 19.00 6.02
CA THR A 346 15.94 18.81 7.14
C THR A 346 14.94 17.69 6.81
N ALA A 347 14.39 17.68 5.61
CA ALA A 347 13.46 16.67 5.16
C ALA A 347 14.10 15.28 5.08
N VAL A 348 15.30 15.15 4.50
CA VAL A 348 16.05 13.88 4.44
C VAL A 348 16.29 13.33 5.83
N THR A 349 16.75 14.17 6.79
CA THR A 349 16.96 13.75 8.18
C THR A 349 15.67 13.16 8.80
N ALA A 350 14.54 13.81 8.59
CA ALA A 350 13.26 13.34 9.12
C ALA A 350 12.77 12.05 8.45
N VAL A 351 12.95 11.94 7.14
CA VAL A 351 12.57 10.72 6.40
C VAL A 351 13.49 9.55 6.76
N ASP A 352 14.79 9.78 6.93
CA ASP A 352 15.72 8.74 7.38
C ASP A 352 15.38 8.25 8.79
N ALA A 353 14.99 9.15 9.70
CA ALA A 353 14.49 8.77 11.01
C ALA A 353 13.19 7.94 10.94
N LEU A 354 12.25 8.30 10.03
CA LEU A 354 11.05 7.52 9.80
C LEU A 354 11.36 6.11 9.28
N LEU A 355 12.30 5.98 8.34
CA LEU A 355 12.71 4.69 7.79
C LEU A 355 13.47 3.85 8.82
N ALA A 356 14.33 4.47 9.63
CA ALA A 356 15.08 3.81 10.70
C ALA A 356 14.18 3.28 11.83
N ALA A 357 13.02 3.90 12.06
CA ALA A 357 12.02 3.39 12.99
C ALA A 357 11.39 2.06 12.52
N GLY A 358 11.55 1.69 11.25
CA GLY A 358 11.07 0.44 10.69
C GLY A 358 9.55 0.33 10.61
N TRP A 359 9.06 -0.91 10.64
CA TRP A 359 7.63 -1.26 10.59
C TRP A 359 7.23 -1.96 11.88
N ASP A 360 6.24 -1.43 12.55
CA ASP A 360 5.68 -2.05 13.76
C ASP A 360 4.70 -3.17 13.36
N LEU A 361 5.27 -4.32 12.96
CA LEU A 361 4.53 -5.51 12.60
C LEU A 361 4.54 -6.48 13.79
N ALA A 362 3.37 -6.71 14.37
CA ALA A 362 3.22 -7.65 15.49
C ALA A 362 3.73 -9.05 15.12
N ASP A 363 4.34 -9.73 16.08
CA ASP A 363 4.72 -11.12 15.90
C ASP A 363 3.47 -12.01 15.76
N PRO A 364 3.50 -13.04 14.91
CA PRO A 364 2.43 -14.02 14.84
C PRO A 364 2.36 -14.82 16.16
N LEU A 365 1.23 -15.53 16.36
CA LEU A 365 1.12 -16.45 17.48
C LEU A 365 2.29 -17.44 17.49
N PRO A 366 2.76 -17.85 18.70
CA PRO A 366 3.89 -18.78 18.83
C PRO A 366 3.67 -20.10 18.11
N GLU A 367 4.73 -20.61 17.48
CA GLU A 367 4.75 -21.93 16.86
C GLU A 367 5.75 -22.83 17.59
N ARG A 368 5.26 -23.97 18.09
CA ARG A 368 6.11 -25.03 18.62
C ARG A 368 6.19 -26.16 17.61
N GLN A 369 7.38 -26.34 17.02
CA GLN A 369 7.70 -27.49 16.19
C GLN A 369 8.51 -28.48 17.04
N ARG A 370 8.01 -29.71 17.18
CA ARG A 370 8.71 -30.81 17.84
C ARG A 370 9.22 -31.81 16.81
#